data_6b39e0be5bc64ba923471b8da10a0416
#
_entry.id   6b39e0be5bc64ba923471b8da10a0416
#
_cell.length_a   1.000
_cell.length_b   1.000
_cell.length_c   1.000
_cell.angle_alpha   90.00
_cell.angle_beta   90.00
_cell.angle_gamma   90.00
#
_symmetry.space_group_name_H-M   'P 1'
#
loop_
_entity.id
_entity.type
_entity.pdbx_description
1 polymer ?
#
loop_
_entity_poly.entity_id
_entity_poly.type
_entity_poly.pdbx_seq_one_letter_code
_entity_poly.pdbx_strand_id
1 'polypeptide(L)'
;MAEFLIEWASSKIIASHSISVNVLLSRNKYRDNHTPRTELAGSVMQAEKYLFHLNKWGQAGEREIYEKRKSELPIGIKLQITNPKALILLGRDKDFTGEQRFDFEIIRRKYANMVDIMTYDDLRRRLDNIIVMMMRRNVSTVNGVRHA
;
A
#
# COMPACT_ATOMS: atom_id res chain seq x y z
N MET A 1 13.53 0.69 12.26
CA MET A 1 13.80 -0.36 11.24
C MET A 1 12.52 -0.53 10.45
N ALA A 2 12.51 -0.19 9.16
CA ALA A 2 11.34 -0.39 8.31
C ALA A 2 11.37 -1.85 7.84
N GLU A 3 10.37 -2.64 8.23
CA GLU A 3 10.19 -3.98 7.68
C GLU A 3 9.58 -3.85 6.29
N PHE A 4 10.31 -4.33 5.29
CA PHE A 4 9.84 -4.41 3.91
C PHE A 4 9.22 -5.78 3.69
N LEU A 5 7.91 -5.84 3.50
CA LEU A 5 7.22 -7.00 2.98
C LEU A 5 7.16 -6.88 1.44
N ILE A 6 7.87 -7.76 0.75
CA ILE A 6 7.72 -7.94 -0.69
C ILE A 6 6.66 -9.02 -0.87
N GLU A 7 5.47 -8.64 -1.30
CA GLU A 7 4.39 -9.58 -1.58
C GLU A 7 4.45 -10.02 -3.05
N TRP A 8 4.58 -11.32 -3.28
CA TRP A 8 4.96 -11.97 -4.54
C TRP A 8 3.88 -12.00 -5.63
N ALA A 9 2.63 -11.70 -5.32
CA ALA A 9 1.51 -11.85 -6.28
C ALA A 9 1.27 -10.63 -7.18
N SER A 10 1.81 -9.50 -6.84
CA SER A 10 1.82 -8.29 -7.67
C SER A 10 2.97 -7.44 -7.18
N SER A 11 3.79 -6.92 -8.09
CA SER A 11 5.01 -6.15 -7.85
C SER A 11 4.81 -4.91 -6.95
N LYS A 12 4.35 -5.10 -5.71
CA LYS A 12 4.10 -4.03 -4.73
C LYS A 12 5.09 -4.11 -3.58
N ILE A 13 5.76 -3.01 -3.31
CA ILE A 13 6.59 -2.83 -2.13
C ILE A 13 5.73 -2.18 -1.05
N ILE A 14 5.59 -2.84 0.11
CA ILE A 14 4.89 -2.29 1.26
C ILE A 14 5.94 -1.70 2.21
N ALA A 15 5.92 -0.38 2.38
CA ALA A 15 6.68 0.30 3.41
C ALA A 15 5.72 0.65 4.56
N SER A 16 5.91 0.03 5.73
CA SER A 16 5.16 0.38 6.94
C SER A 16 5.94 1.38 7.77
N HIS A 17 5.31 2.49 8.13
CA HIS A 17 5.84 3.49 9.05
C HIS A 17 4.83 3.77 10.16
N SER A 18 5.33 4.07 11.32
CA SER A 18 4.67 4.45 12.58
C SER A 18 3.16 4.76 12.54
N ILE A 19 2.40 4.15 13.46
CA ILE A 19 0.95 4.33 13.71
C ILE A 19 0.59 5.74 14.26
N SER A 20 1.53 6.67 14.31
CA SER A 20 1.32 8.01 14.86
C SER A 20 0.25 8.80 14.09
N VAL A 21 -0.67 9.43 14.82
CA VAL A 21 -1.90 10.04 14.30
C VAL A 21 -1.64 11.27 13.41
N ASN A 22 -0.48 11.93 13.50
CA ASN A 22 -0.25 13.24 12.86
C ASN A 22 0.94 13.26 11.90
N VAL A 23 1.12 12.20 11.11
CA VAL A 23 2.28 12.06 10.21
C VAL A 23 1.99 12.37 8.74
N LEU A 24 0.71 12.60 8.38
CA LEU A 24 0.29 12.73 6.99
C LEU A 24 0.39 14.17 6.48
N LEU A 25 -0.22 15.11 7.21
CA LEU A 25 -0.33 16.51 6.79
C LEU A 25 0.37 17.46 7.75
N SER A 26 0.91 18.54 7.22
CA SER A 26 1.45 19.65 7.99
C SER A 26 0.36 20.33 8.82
N ARG A 27 0.69 20.77 10.03
CA ARG A 27 -0.21 21.59 10.86
C ARG A 27 -0.41 22.99 10.26
N ASN A 28 0.66 23.55 9.69
CA ASN A 28 0.62 24.87 9.08
C ASN A 28 0.26 24.74 7.61
N LYS A 29 -0.64 25.60 7.15
CA LYS A 29 -0.99 25.70 5.74
C LYS A 29 0.05 26.51 4.97
N TYR A 30 0.25 26.15 3.72
CA TYR A 30 0.99 26.94 2.76
C TYR A 30 0.04 27.38 1.65
N ARG A 31 -0.17 28.70 1.49
CA ARG A 31 -1.14 29.27 0.53
C ARG A 31 -2.52 28.58 0.65
N ASP A 32 -3.05 28.54 1.87
CA ASP A 32 -4.33 27.93 2.24
C ASP A 32 -4.46 26.40 2.03
N ASN A 33 -3.37 25.71 1.67
CA ASN A 33 -3.39 24.24 1.49
C ASN A 33 -2.58 23.53 2.57
N HIS A 34 -3.03 22.38 3.01
CA HIS A 34 -2.23 21.47 3.81
C HIS A 34 -1.23 20.73 2.93
N THR A 35 0.04 20.83 3.29
CA THR A 35 1.11 20.12 2.57
C THR A 35 1.42 18.77 3.20
N PRO A 36 2.02 17.83 2.45
CA PRO A 36 2.53 16.60 3.03
C PRO A 36 3.52 16.90 4.16
N ARG A 37 3.39 16.20 5.27
CA ARG A 37 4.39 16.27 6.33
C ARG A 37 5.66 15.55 5.91
N THR A 38 6.77 15.84 6.60
CA THR A 38 8.10 15.29 6.29
C THR A 38 8.09 13.76 6.23
N GLU A 39 7.33 13.12 7.13
CA GLU A 39 7.22 11.66 7.20
C GLU A 39 6.55 11.09 5.93
N LEU A 40 5.45 11.68 5.47
CA LEU A 40 4.80 11.26 4.24
C LEU A 40 5.67 11.55 3.01
N ALA A 41 6.20 12.77 2.92
CA ALA A 41 7.05 13.17 1.81
C ALA A 41 8.33 12.31 1.72
N GLY A 42 8.95 12.00 2.86
CA GLY A 42 10.12 11.13 2.97
C GLY A 42 9.82 9.69 2.57
N SER A 43 8.67 9.15 3.00
CA SER A 43 8.23 7.80 2.63
C SER A 43 7.98 7.67 1.12
N VAL A 44 7.35 8.68 0.50
CA VAL A 44 7.14 8.71 -0.96
C VAL A 44 8.48 8.76 -1.68
N MET A 45 9.39 9.65 -1.29
CA MET A 45 10.73 9.76 -1.90
C MET A 45 11.51 8.45 -1.79
N GLN A 46 11.42 7.78 -0.66
CA GLN A 46 12.07 6.49 -0.46
C GLN A 46 11.46 5.40 -1.35
N ALA A 47 10.14 5.34 -1.44
CA ALA A 47 9.45 4.41 -2.33
C ALA A 47 9.84 4.63 -3.80
N GLU A 48 9.90 5.88 -4.26
CA GLU A 48 10.32 6.23 -5.62
C GLU A 48 11.76 5.79 -5.90
N LYS A 49 12.69 5.96 -4.94
CA LYS A 49 14.06 5.45 -5.06
C LYS A 49 14.11 3.93 -5.22
N TYR A 50 13.31 3.19 -4.44
CA TYR A 50 13.23 1.74 -4.58
C TYR A 50 12.68 1.31 -5.92
N LEU A 51 11.61 1.95 -6.39
CA LEU A 51 11.04 1.68 -7.71
C LEU A 51 12.05 1.96 -8.83
N PHE A 52 12.81 3.07 -8.73
CA PHE A 52 13.88 3.38 -9.66
C PHE A 52 14.94 2.28 -9.68
N HIS A 53 15.41 1.84 -8.51
CA HIS A 53 16.42 0.78 -8.43
C HIS A 53 15.89 -0.55 -8.96
N LEU A 54 14.65 -0.93 -8.67
CA LEU A 54 14.03 -2.14 -9.19
C LEU A 54 13.94 -2.11 -10.73
N ASN A 55 13.48 -0.99 -11.30
CA ASN A 55 13.40 -0.82 -12.74
C ASN A 55 14.79 -0.89 -13.41
N LYS A 56 15.80 -0.27 -12.79
CA LYS A 56 17.18 -0.32 -13.27
C LYS A 56 17.77 -1.73 -13.17
N TRP A 57 17.41 -2.47 -12.13
CA TRP A 57 17.93 -3.82 -11.87
C TRP A 57 17.36 -4.84 -12.87
N GLY A 58 16.08 -4.72 -13.22
CA GLY A 58 15.41 -5.50 -14.25
C GLY A 58 15.69 -7.01 -14.16
N GLN A 59 15.96 -7.63 -15.29
CA GLN A 59 16.21 -9.09 -15.38
C GLN A 59 17.40 -9.58 -14.53
N ALA A 60 18.41 -8.75 -14.29
CA ALA A 60 19.52 -9.12 -13.42
C ALA A 60 19.05 -9.26 -11.98
N GLY A 61 18.20 -8.34 -11.53
CA GLY A 61 17.57 -8.40 -10.21
C GLY A 61 16.64 -9.60 -10.05
N GLU A 62 15.85 -9.92 -11.08
CA GLU A 62 15.01 -11.12 -11.08
C GLU A 62 15.80 -12.39 -10.81
N ARG A 63 16.92 -12.56 -11.52
CA ARG A 63 17.80 -13.73 -11.34
C ARG A 63 18.43 -13.76 -9.95
N GLU A 64 18.95 -12.63 -9.47
CA GLU A 64 19.59 -12.55 -8.16
C GLU A 64 18.60 -12.84 -7.02
N ILE A 65 17.39 -12.28 -7.07
CA ILE A 65 16.35 -12.54 -6.09
C ILE A 65 15.92 -14.02 -6.16
N TYR A 66 15.72 -14.56 -7.37
CA TYR A 66 15.36 -15.96 -7.55
C TYR A 66 16.40 -16.89 -6.93
N GLU A 67 17.68 -16.71 -7.22
CA GLU A 67 18.75 -17.57 -6.66
C GLU A 67 18.84 -17.46 -5.12
N LYS A 68 18.66 -16.25 -4.58
CA LYS A 68 18.69 -16.04 -3.12
C LYS A 68 17.49 -16.65 -2.38
N ARG A 69 16.35 -16.75 -3.04
CA ARG A 69 15.08 -17.12 -2.42
C ARG A 69 14.42 -18.37 -2.99
N LYS A 70 15.08 -19.10 -3.89
CA LYS A 70 14.46 -20.24 -4.58
C LYS A 70 13.98 -21.35 -3.65
N SER A 71 14.58 -21.50 -2.47
CA SER A 71 14.11 -22.45 -1.45
C SER A 71 12.79 -22.05 -0.76
N GLU A 72 12.43 -20.77 -0.81
CA GLU A 72 11.21 -20.20 -0.23
C GLU A 72 10.10 -20.07 -1.29
N LEU A 73 10.44 -20.23 -2.57
CA LEU A 73 9.50 -20.06 -3.67
C LEU A 73 8.77 -21.37 -3.99
N PRO A 74 7.46 -21.34 -4.24
CA PRO A 74 6.73 -22.47 -4.77
C PRO A 74 7.32 -22.95 -6.11
N ILE A 75 7.28 -24.27 -6.33
CA ILE A 75 7.80 -24.90 -7.55
C ILE A 75 7.06 -24.33 -8.78
N GLY A 76 7.83 -23.91 -9.80
CA GLY A 76 7.29 -23.41 -11.07
C GLY A 76 6.98 -21.92 -11.10
N ILE A 77 7.22 -21.16 -10.03
CA ILE A 77 7.05 -19.71 -10.04
C ILE A 77 8.19 -19.06 -10.84
N LYS A 78 7.80 -18.20 -11.79
CA LYS A 78 8.70 -17.31 -12.52
C LYS A 78 8.63 -15.91 -11.89
N LEU A 79 9.76 -15.42 -11.40
CA LEU A 79 9.86 -14.05 -10.91
C LEU A 79 10.01 -13.09 -12.09
N GLN A 80 9.17 -12.04 -12.11
CA GLN A 80 9.27 -10.96 -13.09
C GLN A 80 9.06 -9.61 -12.42
N ILE A 81 9.94 -8.64 -12.73
CA ILE A 81 9.82 -7.25 -12.27
C ILE A 81 9.28 -6.42 -13.45
N THR A 82 7.98 -6.32 -13.54
CA THR A 82 7.31 -5.58 -14.62
C THR A 82 6.46 -4.46 -14.03
N ASN A 83 6.84 -3.22 -14.32
CA ASN A 83 6.12 -2.03 -13.87
C ASN A 83 5.75 -2.07 -12.36
N PRO A 84 6.73 -2.17 -11.46
CA PRO A 84 6.47 -2.29 -10.04
C PRO A 84 5.79 -1.03 -9.50
N LYS A 85 4.86 -1.22 -8.57
CA LYS A 85 4.20 -0.13 -7.81
C LYS A 85 4.51 -0.28 -6.33
N ALA A 86 4.61 0.85 -5.64
CA ALA A 86 4.76 0.86 -4.19
C ALA A 86 3.40 1.08 -3.51
N LEU A 87 3.23 0.44 -2.35
CA LEU A 87 2.14 0.73 -1.41
C LEU A 87 2.77 1.30 -0.14
N ILE A 88 2.36 2.51 0.24
CA ILE A 88 2.71 3.13 1.52
C ILE A 88 1.52 3.02 2.46
N LEU A 89 1.71 2.36 3.60
CA LEU A 89 0.74 2.33 4.68
C LEU A 89 1.23 3.23 5.81
N LEU A 90 0.56 4.36 6.03
CA LEU A 90 1.03 5.40 6.94
C LEU A 90 -0.11 6.15 7.62
N GLY A 91 0.00 6.39 8.92
CA GLY A 91 -0.85 7.29 9.69
C GLY A 91 -2.34 6.94 9.69
N ARG A 92 -3.14 7.88 10.21
CA ARG A 92 -4.60 7.76 10.33
C ARG A 92 -5.26 9.04 9.84
N ASP A 93 -6.45 8.92 9.24
CA ASP A 93 -7.21 10.04 8.66
C ASP A 93 -8.60 10.23 9.28
N LYS A 94 -8.94 9.45 10.33
CA LYS A 94 -10.27 9.48 10.95
C LYS A 94 -10.66 10.87 11.47
N ASP A 95 -9.69 11.65 11.97
CA ASP A 95 -9.90 12.96 12.59
C ASP A 95 -9.66 14.12 11.59
N PHE A 96 -9.50 13.84 10.29
CA PHE A 96 -9.32 14.87 9.28
C PHE A 96 -10.58 15.72 9.11
N THR A 97 -10.40 17.04 9.04
CA THR A 97 -11.44 17.97 8.57
C THR A 97 -11.76 17.71 7.10
N GLY A 98 -12.87 18.29 6.60
CA GLY A 98 -13.22 18.18 5.19
C GLY A 98 -12.11 18.72 4.26
N GLU A 99 -11.49 19.84 4.65
CA GLU A 99 -10.40 20.47 3.93
C GLU A 99 -9.13 19.58 3.91
N GLN A 100 -8.75 19.03 5.06
CA GLN A 100 -7.63 18.09 5.14
C GLN A 100 -7.84 16.83 4.30
N ARG A 101 -9.07 16.31 4.24
CA ARG A 101 -9.42 15.17 3.37
C ARG A 101 -9.25 15.51 1.90
N PHE A 102 -9.69 16.70 1.51
CA PHE A 102 -9.55 17.20 0.14
C PHE A 102 -8.09 17.33 -0.25
N ASP A 103 -7.28 18.00 0.56
CA ASP A 103 -5.85 18.18 0.32
C ASP A 103 -5.10 16.85 0.27
N PHE A 104 -5.43 15.94 1.19
CA PHE A 104 -4.83 14.60 1.22
C PHE A 104 -5.18 13.79 -0.03
N GLU A 105 -6.42 13.89 -0.53
CA GLU A 105 -6.81 13.22 -1.77
C GLU A 105 -6.04 13.76 -2.98
N ILE A 106 -5.79 15.07 -3.05
CA ILE A 106 -4.95 15.68 -4.10
C ILE A 106 -3.53 15.11 -4.04
N ILE A 107 -2.95 14.98 -2.83
CA ILE A 107 -1.62 14.39 -2.63
C ILE A 107 -1.61 12.94 -3.12
N ARG A 108 -2.60 12.13 -2.75
CA ARG A 108 -2.72 10.73 -3.19
C ARG A 108 -2.76 10.61 -4.71
N ARG A 109 -3.59 11.43 -5.36
CA ARG A 109 -3.73 11.44 -6.83
C ARG A 109 -2.45 11.80 -7.54
N LYS A 110 -1.66 12.71 -6.98
CA LYS A 110 -0.37 13.10 -7.56
C LYS A 110 0.56 11.92 -7.75
N TYR A 111 0.56 10.96 -6.84
CA TYR A 111 1.47 9.81 -6.83
C TYR A 111 0.84 8.51 -7.32
N ALA A 112 -0.46 8.48 -7.61
CA ALA A 112 -1.25 7.26 -7.86
C ALA A 112 -0.71 6.34 -8.97
N ASN A 113 0.07 6.88 -9.92
CA ASN A 113 0.66 6.08 -10.99
C ASN A 113 1.78 5.15 -10.50
N MET A 114 2.52 5.53 -9.47
CA MET A 114 3.69 4.81 -8.98
C MET A 114 3.54 4.35 -7.53
N VAL A 115 2.89 5.18 -6.70
CA VAL A 115 2.77 4.95 -5.26
C VAL A 115 1.31 5.03 -4.84
N ASP A 116 0.79 3.96 -4.27
CA ASP A 116 -0.52 3.95 -3.61
C ASP A 116 -0.33 4.31 -2.13
N ILE A 117 -0.96 5.40 -1.67
CA ILE A 117 -0.88 5.87 -0.29
C ILE A 117 -2.17 5.48 0.42
N MET A 118 -2.04 4.65 1.45
CA MET A 118 -3.16 4.13 2.23
C MET A 118 -2.97 4.47 3.71
N THR A 119 -4.05 4.87 4.39
CA THR A 119 -4.05 5.02 5.84
C THR A 119 -4.40 3.70 6.54
N TYR A 120 -4.09 3.59 7.83
CA TYR A 120 -4.58 2.47 8.64
C TYR A 120 -6.11 2.43 8.75
N ASP A 121 -6.77 3.58 8.63
CA ASP A 121 -8.24 3.64 8.62
C ASP A 121 -8.79 3.13 7.28
N ASP A 122 -8.10 3.39 6.14
CA ASP A 122 -8.43 2.80 4.84
C ASP A 122 -8.29 1.27 4.87
N LEU A 123 -7.18 0.77 5.42
CA LEU A 123 -6.94 -0.66 5.55
C LEU A 123 -8.03 -1.33 6.39
N ARG A 124 -8.38 -0.74 7.54
CA ARG A 124 -9.45 -1.24 8.40
C ARG A 124 -10.78 -1.31 7.65
N ARG A 125 -11.18 -0.25 6.96
CA ARG A 125 -12.42 -0.24 6.15
C ARG A 125 -12.44 -1.33 5.09
N ARG A 126 -11.31 -1.58 4.43
CA ARG A 126 -11.20 -2.67 3.43
C ARG A 126 -11.36 -4.03 4.08
N LEU A 127 -10.73 -4.26 5.23
CA LEU A 127 -10.86 -5.52 5.98
C LEU A 127 -12.30 -5.74 6.47
N ASP A 128 -12.93 -4.73 7.05
CA ASP A 128 -14.33 -4.79 7.49
C ASP A 128 -15.27 -5.16 6.33
N ASN A 129 -15.06 -4.57 5.14
CA ASN A 129 -15.84 -4.89 3.96
C ASN A 129 -15.62 -6.35 3.49
N ILE A 130 -14.38 -6.86 3.53
CA ILE A 130 -14.08 -8.26 3.18
C ILE A 130 -14.79 -9.21 4.14
N ILE A 131 -14.73 -8.94 5.45
CA ILE A 131 -15.40 -9.75 6.47
C ILE A 131 -16.91 -9.80 6.23
N VAL A 132 -17.53 -8.64 5.97
CA VAL A 132 -18.98 -8.57 5.66
C VAL A 132 -19.32 -9.38 4.39
N MET A 133 -18.49 -9.30 3.36
CA MET A 133 -18.69 -10.09 2.13
C MET A 133 -18.57 -11.58 2.37
N MET A 134 -17.59 -12.02 3.16
CA MET A 134 -17.42 -13.42 3.54
C MET A 134 -18.60 -13.96 4.36
N MET A 135 -19.09 -13.17 5.33
CA MET A 135 -20.26 -13.54 6.13
C MET A 135 -21.52 -13.71 5.27
N ARG A 136 -21.75 -12.79 4.31
CA ARG A 136 -22.91 -12.89 3.38
C ARG A 136 -22.83 -14.13 2.50
N ARG A 137 -21.65 -14.50 2.00
CA ARG A 137 -21.46 -15.73 1.22
C ARG A 137 -21.81 -16.98 2.02
N ASN A 138 -21.34 -17.08 3.26
CA ASN A 138 -21.62 -18.23 4.12
C ASN A 138 -23.12 -18.38 4.43
N VAL A 139 -23.85 -17.29 4.64
CA VAL A 139 -25.31 -17.31 4.85
C VAL A 139 -26.06 -17.78 3.61
N SER A 140 -25.64 -17.37 2.42
CA SER A 140 -26.27 -17.80 1.15
C SER A 140 -26.07 -19.30 0.90
N THR A 141 -24.92 -19.85 1.26
CA THR A 141 -24.61 -21.29 1.09
C THR A 141 -25.43 -22.15 2.05
N VAL A 142 -25.68 -21.70 3.28
CA VAL A 142 -26.47 -22.44 4.27
C VAL A 142 -27.96 -22.46 3.90
N ASN A 143 -28.49 -21.40 3.31
CA ASN A 143 -29.89 -21.34 2.89
C ASN A 143 -30.18 -22.10 1.59
N GLY A 144 -29.18 -22.28 0.72
CA GLY A 144 -29.33 -23.07 -0.52
C GLY A 144 -29.40 -24.59 -0.32
N VAL A 145 -28.94 -25.09 0.84
CA VAL A 145 -28.97 -26.54 1.14
C VAL A 145 -30.31 -27.00 1.75
N ARG A 146 -31.22 -26.10 2.11
CA ARG A 146 -32.52 -26.44 2.73
C ARG A 146 -33.69 -26.64 1.75
N HIS A 147 -33.42 -26.53 0.45
CA HIS A 147 -34.47 -26.66 -0.61
C HIS A 147 -34.09 -27.70 -1.69
N ALA A 148 -33.28 -28.70 -1.35
CA ALA A 148 -33.04 -29.85 -2.24
C ALA A 148 -33.52 -31.13 -1.55
#